data_b11db7709dc77b1823ec0dd8684d2582
#
_entry.id   b11db7709dc77b1823ec0dd8684d2582
#
_cell.length_a   1.000
_cell.length_b   1.000
_cell.length_c   1.000
_cell.angle_alpha   90.00
_cell.angle_beta   90.00
_cell.angle_gamma   90.00
#
_symmetry.space_group_name_H-M   'P 1'
#
loop_
_entity.id
_entity.type
_entity.pdbx_description
1 polymer ?
#
loop_
_entity_poly.entity_id
_entity_poly.type
_entity_poly.pdbx_seq_one_letter_code
_entity_poly.pdbx_strand_id
1 'polypeptide(L)'
;MECFAGNRERCDSIASFTDFFKNVSRETFLILTVKYGIIIANICERKENMGKIISIINQKGGVGKTTTAVNLAAELADKGHKTLLIDEDAQGNSTSGLSKDVKFGKDLYDVLLDDADAKEAAVKTAVKKLWLLPSSIDLAGAEIEIAGLPEREFLLRKKLAAIKDSYDYILIDCPPSLGLLTLNALVASDSIIIPIQAEFYALEGLSQLVKTVQVVSRKLNPSLHILGILLTMFDGRTNLSLQVAEEVKKYFGSKVFRT
;
A
#
# COMPACT_ATOMS: atom_id res chain seq x y z
N MET A 1 41.44 7.32 -8.04
CA MET A 1 40.09 6.99 -7.51
C MET A 1 39.23 6.65 -8.70
N GLU A 2 39.23 5.40 -9.07
CA GLU A 2 38.48 4.91 -10.25
C GLU A 2 37.06 4.52 -9.78
N CYS A 3 36.06 5.26 -10.24
CA CYS A 3 34.65 4.88 -10.11
C CYS A 3 34.36 3.79 -11.14
N PHE A 4 34.05 2.60 -10.67
CA PHE A 4 33.63 1.47 -11.50
C PHE A 4 32.39 1.82 -12.32
N ALA A 5 32.40 1.48 -13.60
CA ALA A 5 31.41 1.86 -14.63
C ALA A 5 29.99 1.23 -14.45
N GLY A 6 29.71 0.56 -13.35
CA GLY A 6 28.39 0.00 -13.02
C GLY A 6 27.52 0.82 -12.07
N ASN A 7 28.00 2.00 -11.63
CA ASN A 7 27.36 2.74 -10.53
C ASN A 7 26.61 4.03 -10.97
N ARG A 8 26.64 4.42 -12.25
CA ARG A 8 25.95 5.67 -12.67
C ARG A 8 24.43 5.58 -12.59
N GLU A 9 23.85 4.48 -13.04
CA GLU A 9 22.39 4.30 -12.95
C GLU A 9 21.88 4.22 -11.50
N ARG A 10 22.70 3.70 -10.58
CA ARG A 10 22.40 3.68 -9.14
C ARG A 10 22.49 5.06 -8.49
N CYS A 11 23.42 5.92 -8.95
CA CYS A 11 23.53 7.29 -8.42
C CYS A 11 22.37 8.16 -8.88
N ASP A 12 21.88 7.98 -10.12
CA ASP A 12 20.75 8.76 -10.66
C ASP A 12 19.41 8.35 -10.01
N SER A 13 19.23 7.06 -9.69
CA SER A 13 18.04 6.59 -8.95
C SER A 13 18.01 7.08 -7.51
N ILE A 14 19.16 7.09 -6.83
CA ILE A 14 19.29 7.64 -5.48
C ILE A 14 19.06 9.15 -5.47
N ALA A 15 19.51 9.88 -6.50
CA ALA A 15 19.27 11.32 -6.61
C ALA A 15 17.78 11.65 -6.80
N SER A 16 17.05 10.90 -7.62
CA SER A 16 15.61 11.09 -7.82
C SER A 16 14.80 10.71 -6.56
N PHE A 17 15.21 9.66 -5.86
CA PHE A 17 14.58 9.20 -4.64
C PHE A 17 14.86 10.14 -3.45
N THR A 18 16.10 10.67 -3.34
CA THR A 18 16.45 11.65 -2.31
C THR A 18 15.82 13.01 -2.54
N ASP A 19 15.52 13.38 -3.80
CA ASP A 19 14.79 14.60 -4.12
C ASP A 19 13.33 14.54 -3.65
N PHE A 20 12.70 13.39 -3.75
CA PHE A 20 11.36 13.15 -3.21
C PHE A 20 11.32 13.30 -1.66
N PHE A 21 12.40 12.88 -0.98
CA PHE A 21 12.53 12.96 0.49
C PHE A 21 13.38 14.13 0.98
N LYS A 22 13.53 15.21 0.23
CA LYS A 22 14.36 16.39 0.61
C LYS A 22 14.09 16.95 2.00
N ASN A 23 12.92 16.69 2.56
CA ASN A 23 12.53 17.13 3.91
C ASN A 23 12.66 16.03 4.97
N VAL A 24 13.15 14.86 4.63
CA VAL A 24 13.37 13.74 5.55
C VAL A 24 14.84 13.68 5.94
N SER A 25 15.15 13.61 7.24
CA SER A 25 16.54 13.50 7.68
C SER A 25 17.21 12.24 7.14
N ARG A 26 18.52 12.26 6.89
CA ARG A 26 19.27 11.07 6.40
C ARG A 26 19.09 9.86 7.31
N GLU A 27 18.98 10.07 8.61
CA GLU A 27 18.76 9.01 9.61
C GLU A 27 17.36 8.40 9.46
N THR A 28 16.32 9.21 9.29
CA THR A 28 14.95 8.76 9.06
C THR A 28 14.86 8.00 7.75
N PHE A 29 15.52 8.46 6.69
CA PHE A 29 15.61 7.78 5.41
C PHE A 29 16.26 6.39 5.54
N LEU A 30 17.39 6.30 6.23
CA LEU A 30 18.10 5.03 6.46
C LEU A 30 17.25 4.04 7.26
N ILE A 31 16.57 4.50 8.30
CA ILE A 31 15.65 3.69 9.10
C ILE A 31 14.50 3.17 8.25
N LEU A 32 13.91 4.00 7.40
CA LEU A 32 12.84 3.59 6.49
C LEU A 32 13.33 2.53 5.49
N THR A 33 14.47 2.76 4.85
CA THR A 33 15.05 1.81 3.88
C THR A 33 15.32 0.43 4.52
N VAL A 34 15.85 0.39 5.75
CA VAL A 34 16.07 -0.88 6.46
C VAL A 34 14.76 -1.58 6.79
N LYS A 35 13.76 -0.86 7.30
CA LYS A 35 12.44 -1.41 7.65
C LYS A 35 11.71 -1.98 6.43
N TYR A 36 11.63 -1.21 5.36
CA TYR A 36 10.97 -1.66 4.12
C TYR A 36 11.76 -2.74 3.41
N GLY A 37 13.09 -2.77 3.51
CA GLY A 37 13.94 -3.85 3.00
C GLY A 37 13.54 -5.23 3.55
N ILE A 38 13.21 -5.32 4.84
CA ILE A 38 12.73 -6.57 5.47
C ILE A 38 11.35 -6.97 4.92
N ILE A 39 10.43 -6.00 4.77
CA ILE A 39 9.10 -6.26 4.20
C ILE A 39 9.24 -6.77 2.77
N ILE A 40 10.09 -6.13 1.96
CA ILE A 40 10.36 -6.51 0.57
C ILE A 40 10.97 -7.90 0.47
N ALA A 41 11.91 -8.26 1.34
CA ALA A 41 12.45 -9.61 1.36
C ALA A 41 11.32 -10.65 1.51
N ASN A 42 10.39 -10.44 2.44
CA ASN A 42 9.23 -11.32 2.62
C ASN A 42 8.27 -11.33 1.41
N ILE A 43 8.16 -10.21 0.68
CA ILE A 43 7.34 -10.11 -0.52
C ILE A 43 8.01 -10.84 -1.70
N CYS A 44 9.33 -10.68 -1.88
CA CYS A 44 10.08 -11.19 -3.02
C CYS A 44 10.52 -12.66 -2.88
N GLU A 45 10.58 -13.22 -1.67
CA GLU A 45 10.96 -14.64 -1.45
C GLU A 45 10.01 -15.64 -2.12
N ARG A 46 8.76 -15.25 -2.36
CA ARG A 46 7.80 -16.09 -3.10
C ARG A 46 7.95 -15.83 -4.60
N LYS A 47 8.67 -16.71 -5.26
CA LYS A 47 8.98 -16.70 -6.72
C LYS A 47 7.77 -16.89 -7.65
N GLU A 48 6.57 -16.52 -7.29
CA GLU A 48 5.44 -16.49 -8.21
C GLU A 48 5.42 -15.13 -8.89
N ASN A 49 5.88 -15.12 -10.12
CA ASN A 49 5.97 -13.96 -10.98
C ASN A 49 4.57 -13.51 -11.41
N MET A 50 4.36 -12.21 -11.34
CA MET A 50 3.39 -11.39 -12.06
C MET A 50 2.22 -10.89 -11.20
N GLY A 51 2.13 -9.55 -11.11
CA GLY A 51 0.94 -8.86 -10.72
C GLY A 51 0.45 -9.07 -9.30
N LYS A 52 1.34 -9.13 -8.28
CA LYS A 52 0.91 -9.27 -6.90
C LYS A 52 0.19 -8.01 -6.42
N ILE A 53 -1.06 -8.17 -6.00
CA ILE A 53 -1.88 -7.09 -5.45
C ILE A 53 -1.83 -7.14 -3.92
N ILE A 54 -1.39 -6.05 -3.30
CA ILE A 54 -1.20 -5.94 -1.85
C ILE A 54 -1.93 -4.70 -1.34
N SER A 55 -2.94 -4.87 -0.49
CA SER A 55 -3.60 -3.72 0.14
C SER A 55 -2.98 -3.38 1.49
N ILE A 56 -2.86 -2.09 1.75
CA ILE A 56 -2.41 -1.55 3.03
C ILE A 56 -3.65 -1.04 3.76
N ILE A 57 -4.10 -1.77 4.79
CA ILE A 57 -5.39 -1.53 5.42
C ILE A 57 -5.30 -1.37 6.94
N ASN A 58 -6.07 -0.45 7.46
CA ASN A 58 -6.47 -0.36 8.86
C ASN A 58 -7.65 0.60 8.97
N GLN A 59 -8.66 0.25 9.78
CA GLN A 59 -9.82 1.11 10.01
C GLN A 59 -9.48 2.38 10.79
N LYS A 60 -8.35 2.42 11.49
CA LYS A 60 -7.91 3.57 12.26
C LYS A 60 -7.18 4.58 11.37
N GLY A 61 -7.54 5.86 11.49
CA GLY A 61 -6.80 6.97 10.90
C GLY A 61 -5.44 7.18 11.58
N GLY A 62 -4.48 7.73 10.84
CA GLY A 62 -3.18 8.13 11.39
C GLY A 62 -2.19 7.02 11.73
N VAL A 63 -2.50 5.74 11.45
CA VAL A 63 -1.60 4.61 11.76
C VAL A 63 -0.46 4.41 10.75
N GLY A 64 -0.32 5.28 9.77
CA GLY A 64 0.75 5.22 8.77
C GLY A 64 0.45 4.34 7.54
N LYS A 65 -0.82 4.14 7.15
CA LYS A 65 -1.20 3.43 5.91
C LYS A 65 -0.54 4.06 4.69
N THR A 66 -0.87 5.31 4.40
CA THR A 66 -0.32 6.07 3.27
C THR A 66 1.21 6.13 3.28
N THR A 67 1.81 6.40 4.45
CA THR A 67 3.26 6.38 4.60
C THR A 67 3.84 5.02 4.23
N THR A 68 3.21 3.93 4.67
CA THR A 68 3.64 2.56 4.33
C THR A 68 3.47 2.30 2.84
N ALA A 69 2.32 2.63 2.25
CA ALA A 69 2.02 2.39 0.85
C ALA A 69 3.00 3.12 -0.07
N VAL A 70 3.20 4.41 0.12
CA VAL A 70 4.09 5.25 -0.69
C VAL A 70 5.55 4.78 -0.57
N ASN A 71 6.06 4.57 0.65
CA ASN A 71 7.45 4.16 0.83
C ASN A 71 7.71 2.74 0.30
N LEU A 72 6.78 1.80 0.52
CA LEU A 72 6.92 0.44 0.01
C LEU A 72 6.87 0.41 -1.52
N ALA A 73 5.98 1.20 -2.15
CA ALA A 73 5.89 1.32 -3.60
C ALA A 73 7.18 1.90 -4.21
N ALA A 74 7.70 2.96 -3.60
CA ALA A 74 8.93 3.60 -4.05
C ALA A 74 10.14 2.68 -3.91
N GLU A 75 10.26 1.95 -2.79
CA GLU A 75 11.36 1.01 -2.56
C GLU A 75 11.30 -0.21 -3.48
N LEU A 76 10.11 -0.75 -3.79
CA LEU A 76 9.94 -1.81 -4.78
C LEU A 76 10.37 -1.32 -6.17
N ALA A 77 10.00 -0.11 -6.55
CA ALA A 77 10.38 0.50 -7.81
C ALA A 77 11.90 0.74 -7.91
N ASP A 78 12.54 1.20 -6.82
CA ASP A 78 14.00 1.38 -6.74
C ASP A 78 14.75 0.05 -6.89
N LYS A 79 14.21 -1.04 -6.35
CA LYS A 79 14.74 -2.40 -6.56
C LYS A 79 14.48 -2.95 -7.96
N GLY A 80 13.86 -2.20 -8.82
CA GLY A 80 13.70 -2.50 -10.23
C GLY A 80 12.37 -3.13 -10.61
N HIS A 81 11.43 -3.29 -9.69
CA HIS A 81 10.10 -3.84 -9.96
C HIS A 81 9.17 -2.78 -10.53
N LYS A 82 8.42 -3.12 -11.57
CA LYS A 82 7.33 -2.27 -12.07
C LYS A 82 6.20 -2.25 -11.05
N THR A 83 5.97 -1.10 -10.43
CA THR A 83 5.02 -0.96 -9.33
C THR A 83 3.94 0.06 -9.69
N LEU A 84 2.68 -0.31 -9.42
CA LEU A 84 1.54 0.61 -9.44
C LEU A 84 1.09 0.85 -8.00
N LEU A 85 0.95 2.11 -7.61
CA LEU A 85 0.26 2.49 -6.39
C LEU A 85 -1.12 3.01 -6.75
N ILE A 86 -2.16 2.49 -6.11
CA ILE A 86 -3.54 2.95 -6.22
C ILE A 86 -3.88 3.69 -4.94
N ASP A 87 -4.30 4.94 -5.07
CA ASP A 87 -4.84 5.72 -3.96
C ASP A 87 -6.35 5.53 -3.89
N GLU A 88 -6.83 4.80 -2.89
CA GLU A 88 -8.27 4.51 -2.71
C GLU A 88 -8.90 5.41 -1.63
N ASP A 89 -8.15 6.37 -1.10
CA ASP A 89 -8.66 7.35 -0.13
C ASP A 89 -9.04 8.65 -0.85
N ALA A 90 -10.29 9.10 -0.70
CA ALA A 90 -10.78 10.38 -1.24
C ALA A 90 -9.97 11.60 -0.75
N GLN A 91 -9.23 11.48 0.36
CA GLN A 91 -8.32 12.51 0.83
C GLN A 91 -7.11 12.69 -0.09
N GLY A 92 -6.79 11.71 -0.95
CA GLY A 92 -5.76 11.80 -1.97
C GLY A 92 -4.34 12.03 -1.42
N ASN A 93 -4.02 11.47 -0.26
CA ASN A 93 -2.73 11.72 0.38
C ASN A 93 -1.56 11.07 -0.38
N SER A 94 -1.73 9.85 -0.90
CA SER A 94 -0.77 9.19 -1.79
C SER A 94 -0.64 9.95 -3.10
N THR A 95 -1.77 10.42 -3.63
CA THR A 95 -1.85 11.23 -4.85
C THR A 95 -1.07 12.53 -4.69
N SER A 96 -1.36 13.30 -3.65
CA SER A 96 -0.67 14.57 -3.38
C SER A 96 0.83 14.38 -3.13
N GLY A 97 1.22 13.27 -2.52
CA GLY A 97 2.61 12.93 -2.24
C GLY A 97 3.42 12.62 -3.48
N LEU A 98 2.83 11.97 -4.48
CA LEU A 98 3.55 11.44 -5.65
C LEU A 98 3.32 12.23 -6.95
N SER A 99 2.29 13.10 -7.00
CA SER A 99 1.86 13.79 -8.22
C SER A 99 2.06 15.31 -8.20
N LYS A 100 2.95 15.85 -7.35
CA LYS A 100 3.11 17.33 -7.19
C LYS A 100 3.20 18.10 -8.51
N ASP A 101 3.77 17.48 -9.55
CA ASP A 101 3.98 18.09 -10.87
C ASP A 101 3.23 17.33 -11.99
N VAL A 102 2.39 16.36 -11.66
CA VAL A 102 1.70 15.50 -12.63
C VAL A 102 0.22 15.88 -12.69
N LYS A 103 -0.22 16.34 -13.85
CA LYS A 103 -1.64 16.51 -14.15
C LYS A 103 -2.21 15.16 -14.58
N PHE A 104 -3.31 14.73 -13.98
CA PHE A 104 -4.07 13.57 -14.39
C PHE A 104 -5.45 14.00 -14.90
N GLY A 105 -5.95 13.32 -15.92
CA GLY A 105 -7.26 13.61 -16.51
C GLY A 105 -8.34 12.63 -16.06
N LYS A 106 -7.91 11.45 -15.57
CA LYS A 106 -8.77 10.38 -15.06
C LYS A 106 -8.21 9.87 -13.74
N ASP A 107 -9.07 9.38 -12.86
CA ASP A 107 -8.70 8.88 -11.55
C ASP A 107 -9.41 7.55 -11.21
N LEU A 108 -9.31 7.09 -9.98
CA LEU A 108 -9.92 5.84 -9.54
C LEU A 108 -11.45 5.88 -9.57
N TYR A 109 -12.07 7.04 -9.34
CA TYR A 109 -13.51 7.19 -9.47
C TYR A 109 -13.97 6.89 -10.90
N ASP A 110 -13.33 7.50 -11.90
CA ASP A 110 -13.63 7.27 -13.31
C ASP A 110 -13.44 5.79 -13.70
N VAL A 111 -12.40 5.15 -13.15
CA VAL A 111 -12.16 3.71 -13.39
C VAL A 111 -13.26 2.85 -12.81
N LEU A 112 -13.74 3.15 -11.60
CA LEU A 112 -14.76 2.32 -10.93
C LEU A 112 -16.16 2.52 -11.52
N LEU A 113 -16.52 3.75 -11.87
CA LEU A 113 -17.91 4.15 -12.18
C LEU A 113 -18.12 4.59 -13.63
N ASP A 114 -17.16 5.28 -14.25
CA ASP A 114 -17.27 5.84 -15.60
C ASP A 114 -16.61 4.98 -16.69
N ASP A 115 -16.30 3.72 -16.37
CA ASP A 115 -15.71 2.72 -17.27
C ASP A 115 -14.37 3.14 -17.90
N ALA A 116 -13.62 4.03 -17.25
CA ALA A 116 -12.31 4.42 -17.70
C ALA A 116 -11.32 3.24 -17.63
N ASP A 117 -10.40 3.19 -18.59
CA ASP A 117 -9.32 2.20 -18.58
C ASP A 117 -8.30 2.53 -17.46
N ALA A 118 -8.11 1.59 -16.55
CA ALA A 118 -7.18 1.74 -15.43
C ALA A 118 -5.72 1.96 -15.89
N LYS A 119 -5.34 1.47 -17.08
CA LYS A 119 -4.02 1.69 -17.66
C LYS A 119 -3.84 3.13 -18.17
N GLU A 120 -4.91 3.71 -18.72
CA GLU A 120 -4.89 5.10 -19.18
C GLU A 120 -4.95 6.08 -18.00
N ALA A 121 -5.67 5.73 -16.93
CA ALA A 121 -5.75 6.53 -15.72
C ALA A 121 -4.45 6.50 -14.90
N ALA A 122 -3.64 5.44 -15.03
CA ALA A 122 -2.36 5.32 -14.32
C ALA A 122 -1.30 6.26 -14.90
N VAL A 123 -0.79 7.17 -14.08
CA VAL A 123 0.22 8.18 -14.45
C VAL A 123 1.61 7.80 -13.95
N LYS A 124 2.64 8.19 -14.68
CA LYS A 124 4.03 8.03 -14.23
C LYS A 124 4.34 9.03 -13.13
N THR A 125 5.02 8.59 -12.09
CA THR A 125 5.55 9.46 -11.04
C THR A 125 6.98 9.91 -11.36
N ALA A 126 7.55 10.78 -10.52
CA ALA A 126 8.96 11.14 -10.58
C ALA A 126 9.90 9.95 -10.25
N VAL A 127 9.40 8.92 -9.56
CA VAL A 127 10.16 7.72 -9.23
C VAL A 127 10.13 6.76 -10.43
N LYS A 128 11.32 6.38 -10.93
CA LYS A 128 11.46 5.44 -12.06
C LYS A 128 10.76 4.11 -11.71
N LYS A 129 9.98 3.56 -12.64
CA LYS A 129 9.21 2.31 -12.48
C LYS A 129 8.06 2.37 -11.46
N LEU A 130 7.69 3.53 -10.97
CA LEU A 130 6.51 3.73 -10.15
C LEU A 130 5.44 4.49 -10.93
N TRP A 131 4.25 3.91 -10.99
CA TRP A 131 3.02 4.51 -11.50
C TRP A 131 2.06 4.76 -10.35
N LEU A 132 1.18 5.71 -10.54
CA LEU A 132 0.11 6.07 -9.61
C LEU A 132 -1.22 6.03 -10.34
N LEU A 133 -2.21 5.32 -9.81
CA LEU A 133 -3.62 5.53 -10.13
C LEU A 133 -4.15 6.50 -9.07
N PRO A 134 -4.41 7.76 -9.45
CA PRO A 134 -4.70 8.82 -8.48
C PRO A 134 -6.12 8.71 -7.94
N SER A 135 -6.38 9.40 -6.84
CA SER A 135 -7.69 9.63 -6.24
C SER A 135 -8.09 11.09 -6.37
N SER A 136 -9.39 11.34 -6.31
CA SER A 136 -9.98 12.67 -6.17
C SER A 136 -11.03 12.69 -5.06
N ILE A 137 -11.54 13.87 -4.77
CA ILE A 137 -12.62 14.06 -3.78
C ILE A 137 -13.92 13.37 -4.21
N ASP A 138 -14.12 13.15 -5.52
CA ASP A 138 -15.31 12.49 -6.07
C ASP A 138 -15.43 11.06 -5.57
N LEU A 139 -14.31 10.41 -5.27
CA LEU A 139 -14.29 9.08 -4.67
C LEU A 139 -15.03 8.99 -3.33
N ALA A 140 -15.22 10.11 -2.62
CA ALA A 140 -16.03 10.13 -1.39
C ALA A 140 -17.50 9.77 -1.64
N GLY A 141 -18.03 10.06 -2.82
CA GLY A 141 -19.39 9.70 -3.23
C GLY A 141 -19.50 8.28 -3.79
N ALA A 142 -18.39 7.69 -4.22
CA ALA A 142 -18.36 6.41 -4.94
C ALA A 142 -19.02 5.25 -4.16
N GLU A 143 -18.88 5.20 -2.83
CA GLU A 143 -19.50 4.13 -2.01
C GLU A 143 -21.02 4.11 -2.12
N ILE A 144 -21.66 5.28 -2.26
CA ILE A 144 -23.11 5.42 -2.40
C ILE A 144 -23.55 4.90 -3.77
N GLU A 145 -22.82 5.26 -4.82
CA GLU A 145 -23.11 4.88 -6.19
C GLU A 145 -22.86 3.38 -6.43
N ILE A 146 -21.73 2.88 -5.94
CA ILE A 146 -21.36 1.47 -5.97
C ILE A 146 -22.41 0.59 -5.23
N ALA A 147 -23.01 1.09 -4.14
CA ALA A 147 -23.95 0.31 -3.32
C ALA A 147 -25.14 -0.24 -4.12
N GLY A 148 -25.56 0.44 -5.18
CA GLY A 148 -26.65 0.01 -6.07
C GLY A 148 -26.24 -0.93 -7.21
N LEU A 149 -24.93 -1.15 -7.41
CA LEU A 149 -24.46 -1.92 -8.56
C LEU A 149 -24.45 -3.44 -8.30
N PRO A 150 -24.68 -4.25 -9.32
CA PRO A 150 -24.51 -5.70 -9.22
C PRO A 150 -23.02 -6.04 -9.06
N GLU A 151 -22.74 -7.09 -8.27
CA GLU A 151 -21.37 -7.54 -7.99
C GLU A 151 -20.43 -6.40 -7.51
N ARG A 152 -20.98 -5.47 -6.77
CA ARG A 152 -20.34 -4.25 -6.27
C ARG A 152 -19.04 -4.49 -5.49
N GLU A 153 -18.88 -5.66 -4.91
CA GLU A 153 -17.69 -6.06 -4.17
C GLU A 153 -16.51 -6.45 -5.09
N PHE A 154 -16.78 -6.65 -6.39
CA PHE A 154 -15.81 -7.17 -7.37
C PHE A 154 -15.37 -6.12 -8.41
N LEU A 155 -15.82 -4.88 -8.30
CA LEU A 155 -15.57 -3.85 -9.32
C LEU A 155 -14.07 -3.62 -9.51
N LEU A 156 -13.33 -3.32 -8.45
CA LEU A 156 -11.90 -3.08 -8.53
C LEU A 156 -11.14 -4.31 -9.05
N ARG A 157 -11.51 -5.51 -8.60
CA ARG A 157 -10.91 -6.76 -9.09
C ARG A 157 -11.06 -6.92 -10.59
N LYS A 158 -12.25 -6.63 -11.16
CA LYS A 158 -12.51 -6.69 -12.58
C LYS A 158 -11.66 -5.69 -13.37
N LYS A 159 -11.56 -4.44 -12.88
CA LYS A 159 -10.77 -3.40 -13.51
C LYS A 159 -9.26 -3.71 -13.46
N LEU A 160 -8.77 -4.24 -12.35
CA LEU A 160 -7.35 -4.60 -12.21
C LEU A 160 -6.96 -5.86 -12.99
N ALA A 161 -7.88 -6.76 -13.30
CA ALA A 161 -7.60 -7.97 -14.08
C ALA A 161 -6.98 -7.65 -15.45
N ALA A 162 -7.38 -6.53 -16.09
CA ALA A 162 -6.86 -6.11 -17.38
C ALA A 162 -5.41 -5.60 -17.34
N ILE A 163 -4.94 -5.12 -16.19
CA ILE A 163 -3.63 -4.48 -16.04
C ILE A 163 -2.68 -5.23 -15.12
N LYS A 164 -3.16 -6.23 -14.39
CA LYS A 164 -2.40 -6.98 -13.38
C LYS A 164 -1.05 -7.45 -13.92
N ASP A 165 -1.02 -7.99 -15.11
CA ASP A 165 0.17 -8.56 -15.73
C ASP A 165 1.16 -7.51 -16.29
N SER A 166 0.78 -6.24 -16.27
CA SER A 166 1.63 -5.12 -16.69
C SER A 166 2.59 -4.64 -15.59
N TYR A 167 2.36 -5.06 -14.34
CA TYR A 167 3.11 -4.67 -13.16
C TYR A 167 3.60 -5.90 -12.39
N ASP A 168 4.75 -5.78 -11.73
CA ASP A 168 5.23 -6.81 -10.81
C ASP A 168 4.45 -6.75 -9.50
N TYR A 169 4.14 -5.52 -9.04
CA TYR A 169 3.38 -5.25 -7.82
C TYR A 169 2.35 -4.17 -8.05
N ILE A 170 1.17 -4.36 -7.46
CA ILE A 170 0.12 -3.35 -7.34
C ILE A 170 -0.16 -3.16 -5.85
N LEU A 171 0.08 -1.96 -5.33
CA LEU A 171 -0.23 -1.61 -3.96
C LEU A 171 -1.50 -0.78 -3.92
N ILE A 172 -2.35 -1.01 -2.91
CA ILE A 172 -3.60 -0.24 -2.71
C ILE A 172 -3.51 0.44 -1.34
N ASP A 173 -3.49 1.77 -1.33
CA ASP A 173 -3.60 2.58 -0.11
C ASP A 173 -5.08 2.79 0.22
N CYS A 174 -5.57 2.11 1.24
CA CYS A 174 -6.99 2.08 1.57
C CYS A 174 -7.38 3.20 2.54
N PRO A 175 -8.65 3.69 2.46
CA PRO A 175 -9.18 4.67 3.39
C PRO A 175 -9.23 4.16 4.84
N PRO A 176 -9.40 5.04 5.85
CA PRO A 176 -9.55 4.66 7.25
C PRO A 176 -10.97 4.19 7.59
N SER A 177 -11.50 3.27 6.79
CA SER A 177 -12.83 2.71 6.95
C SER A 177 -12.85 1.23 6.56
N LEU A 178 -13.90 0.51 6.89
CA LEU A 178 -14.19 -0.83 6.38
C LEU A 178 -15.45 -0.80 5.49
N GLY A 179 -15.55 0.24 4.64
CA GLY A 179 -16.64 0.44 3.70
C GLY A 179 -16.50 -0.40 2.42
N LEU A 180 -17.30 -0.06 1.40
CA LEU A 180 -17.32 -0.78 0.12
C LEU A 180 -16.02 -0.64 -0.66
N LEU A 181 -15.34 0.50 -0.59
CA LEU A 181 -14.02 0.67 -1.21
C LEU A 181 -13.02 -0.31 -0.60
N THR A 182 -12.83 -0.29 0.72
CA THR A 182 -11.92 -1.25 1.38
C THR A 182 -12.32 -2.70 1.12
N LEU A 183 -13.62 -3.00 1.00
CA LEU A 183 -14.07 -4.36 0.62
C LEU A 183 -13.63 -4.70 -0.80
N ASN A 184 -13.72 -3.77 -1.76
CA ASN A 184 -13.21 -3.93 -3.11
C ASN A 184 -11.69 -4.17 -3.13
N ALA A 185 -10.91 -3.40 -2.35
CA ALA A 185 -9.48 -3.64 -2.19
C ALA A 185 -9.18 -5.06 -1.68
N LEU A 186 -9.88 -5.52 -0.62
CA LEU A 186 -9.72 -6.87 -0.08
C LEU A 186 -10.07 -7.96 -1.08
N VAL A 187 -11.13 -7.77 -1.87
CA VAL A 187 -11.55 -8.73 -2.90
C VAL A 187 -10.57 -8.77 -4.06
N ALA A 188 -9.95 -7.65 -4.41
CA ALA A 188 -8.97 -7.55 -5.48
C ALA A 188 -7.57 -8.08 -5.08
N SER A 189 -7.26 -8.10 -3.77
CA SER A 189 -5.90 -8.36 -3.27
C SER A 189 -5.55 -9.83 -3.14
N ASP A 190 -4.29 -10.16 -3.39
CA ASP A 190 -3.70 -11.45 -3.05
C ASP A 190 -3.32 -11.49 -1.55
N SER A 191 -2.86 -10.35 -1.00
CA SER A 191 -2.48 -10.26 0.41
C SER A 191 -2.65 -8.84 0.97
N ILE A 192 -2.57 -8.73 2.31
CA ILE A 192 -2.67 -7.44 3.00
C ILE A 192 -1.51 -7.22 3.97
N ILE A 193 -1.13 -5.95 4.10
CA ILE A 193 -0.27 -5.45 5.18
C ILE A 193 -1.13 -4.60 6.11
N ILE A 194 -0.97 -4.81 7.41
CA ILE A 194 -1.73 -4.11 8.44
C ILE A 194 -0.76 -3.24 9.25
N PRO A 195 -0.62 -1.94 8.95
CA PRO A 195 0.09 -1.01 9.82
C PRO A 195 -0.73 -0.78 11.09
N ILE A 196 -0.10 -0.89 12.25
CA ILE A 196 -0.71 -0.60 13.55
C ILE A 196 0.22 0.28 14.38
N GLN A 197 -0.35 1.28 15.02
CA GLN A 197 0.37 2.08 16.01
C GLN A 197 0.44 1.32 17.33
N ALA A 198 1.61 1.37 18.01
CA ALA A 198 1.80 0.69 19.29
C ALA A 198 1.14 1.46 20.44
N GLU A 199 -0.19 1.38 20.55
CA GLU A 199 -1.02 2.07 21.54
C GLU A 199 -2.12 1.17 22.11
N PHE A 200 -2.79 1.63 23.19
CA PHE A 200 -3.69 0.83 24.00
C PHE A 200 -4.84 0.13 23.24
N TYR A 201 -5.49 0.83 22.29
CA TYR A 201 -6.62 0.26 21.52
C TYR A 201 -6.22 -0.49 20.26
N ALA A 202 -4.92 -0.67 20.01
CA ALA A 202 -4.43 -1.29 18.78
C ALA A 202 -4.93 -2.74 18.60
N LEU A 203 -4.98 -3.51 19.68
CA LEU A 203 -5.36 -4.93 19.65
C LEU A 203 -6.86 -5.13 19.38
N GLU A 204 -7.72 -4.27 19.90
CA GLU A 204 -9.16 -4.37 19.67
C GLU A 204 -9.49 -4.12 18.20
N GLY A 205 -8.98 -3.00 17.63
CA GLY A 205 -9.15 -2.68 16.22
C GLY A 205 -8.57 -3.75 15.30
N LEU A 206 -7.39 -4.29 15.64
CA LEU A 206 -6.77 -5.38 14.90
C LEU A 206 -7.62 -6.65 14.91
N SER A 207 -8.22 -7.01 16.06
CA SER A 207 -9.10 -8.17 16.17
C SER A 207 -10.35 -8.06 15.29
N GLN A 208 -10.98 -6.87 15.24
CA GLN A 208 -12.12 -6.60 14.37
C GLN A 208 -11.74 -6.69 12.90
N LEU A 209 -10.62 -6.09 12.50
CA LEU A 209 -10.11 -6.15 11.14
C LEU A 209 -9.82 -7.59 10.70
N VAL A 210 -9.17 -8.38 11.55
CA VAL A 210 -8.87 -9.79 11.24
C VAL A 210 -10.14 -10.61 11.03
N LYS A 211 -11.20 -10.38 11.82
CA LYS A 211 -12.51 -11.02 11.61
C LYS A 211 -13.09 -10.65 10.24
N THR A 212 -13.03 -9.38 9.86
CA THR A 212 -13.49 -8.93 8.54
C THR A 212 -12.72 -9.62 7.42
N VAL A 213 -11.38 -9.64 7.51
CA VAL A 213 -10.51 -10.34 6.54
C VAL A 213 -10.87 -11.82 6.44
N GLN A 214 -11.13 -12.49 7.55
CA GLN A 214 -11.55 -13.90 7.56
C GLN A 214 -12.89 -14.11 6.86
N VAL A 215 -13.84 -13.20 7.02
CA VAL A 215 -15.14 -13.28 6.33
C VAL A 215 -14.94 -13.11 4.83
N VAL A 216 -14.17 -12.11 4.41
CA VAL A 216 -13.84 -11.87 2.99
C VAL A 216 -13.11 -13.06 2.39
N SER A 217 -12.09 -13.58 3.06
CA SER A 217 -11.34 -14.75 2.61
C SER A 217 -12.23 -15.98 2.42
N ARG A 218 -13.19 -16.20 3.31
CA ARG A 218 -14.09 -17.36 3.19
C ARG A 218 -15.15 -17.22 2.12
N LYS A 219 -15.68 -16.01 1.89
CA LYS A 219 -16.89 -15.79 1.07
C LYS A 219 -16.61 -15.21 -0.31
N LEU A 220 -15.61 -14.35 -0.44
CA LEU A 220 -15.41 -13.51 -1.63
C LEU A 220 -14.04 -13.71 -2.29
N ASN A 221 -12.97 -13.92 -1.50
CA ASN A 221 -11.61 -14.05 -2.04
C ASN A 221 -10.80 -15.10 -1.26
N PRO A 222 -10.89 -16.40 -1.61
CA PRO A 222 -10.18 -17.47 -0.90
C PRO A 222 -8.65 -17.38 -0.91
N SER A 223 -8.06 -16.62 -1.85
CA SER A 223 -6.61 -16.42 -1.91
C SER A 223 -6.10 -15.36 -0.93
N LEU A 224 -6.99 -14.52 -0.39
CA LEU A 224 -6.63 -13.42 0.50
C LEU A 224 -5.99 -13.92 1.79
N HIS A 225 -4.81 -13.42 2.10
CA HIS A 225 -4.12 -13.72 3.35
C HIS A 225 -3.43 -12.50 3.95
N ILE A 226 -3.18 -12.54 5.26
CA ILE A 226 -2.38 -11.53 5.94
C ILE A 226 -0.90 -11.82 5.63
N LEU A 227 -0.26 -10.93 4.89
CA LEU A 227 1.17 -10.97 4.59
C LEU A 227 1.98 -10.61 5.84
N GLY A 228 1.57 -9.55 6.53
CA GLY A 228 2.21 -9.18 7.78
C GLY A 228 1.57 -7.98 8.48
N ILE A 229 2.01 -7.79 9.72
CA ILE A 229 1.64 -6.67 10.58
C ILE A 229 2.87 -5.79 10.78
N LEU A 230 2.72 -4.50 10.52
CA LEU A 230 3.77 -3.51 10.67
C LEU A 230 3.50 -2.64 11.90
N LEU A 231 4.36 -2.74 12.91
CA LEU A 231 4.33 -1.81 14.04
C LEU A 231 4.86 -0.45 13.59
N THR A 232 4.01 0.56 13.63
CA THR A 232 4.35 1.95 13.29
C THR A 232 4.48 2.79 14.56
N MET A 233 5.23 3.89 14.50
CA MET A 233 5.38 4.84 15.61
C MET A 233 5.79 4.15 16.93
N PHE A 234 6.55 3.06 16.81
CA PHE A 234 7.03 2.30 17.95
C PHE A 234 8.12 3.08 18.70
N ASP A 235 7.91 3.31 20.01
CA ASP A 235 8.92 3.87 20.91
C ASP A 235 9.30 2.85 21.97
N GLY A 236 10.46 2.22 21.81
CA GLY A 236 10.99 1.21 22.75
C GLY A 236 11.32 1.74 24.16
N ARG A 237 11.21 3.05 24.39
CA ARG A 237 11.39 3.66 25.73
C ARG A 237 10.11 3.62 26.56
N THR A 238 8.96 3.34 25.94
CA THR A 238 7.67 3.31 26.62
C THR A 238 7.22 1.87 26.89
N ASN A 239 6.81 1.61 28.14
CA ASN A 239 6.28 0.30 28.53
C ASN A 239 5.05 -0.08 27.71
N LEU A 240 4.21 0.90 27.36
CA LEU A 240 3.01 0.64 26.56
C LEU A 240 3.38 0.08 25.18
N SER A 241 4.30 0.71 24.47
CA SER A 241 4.72 0.23 23.14
C SER A 241 5.31 -1.18 23.20
N LEU A 242 6.11 -1.46 24.23
CA LEU A 242 6.69 -2.79 24.45
C LEU A 242 5.60 -3.84 24.70
N GLN A 243 4.65 -3.57 25.61
CA GLN A 243 3.55 -4.48 25.91
C GLN A 243 2.67 -4.75 24.68
N VAL A 244 2.31 -3.71 23.91
CA VAL A 244 1.53 -3.88 22.67
C VAL A 244 2.30 -4.72 21.66
N ALA A 245 3.60 -4.47 21.48
CA ALA A 245 4.43 -5.25 20.56
C ALA A 245 4.53 -6.73 20.97
N GLU A 246 4.68 -7.02 22.26
CA GLU A 246 4.69 -8.38 22.80
C GLU A 246 3.36 -9.10 22.56
N GLU A 247 2.23 -8.45 22.86
CA GLU A 247 0.91 -9.03 22.63
C GLU A 247 0.65 -9.28 21.14
N VAL A 248 0.99 -8.33 20.25
CA VAL A 248 0.87 -8.54 18.81
C VAL A 248 1.73 -9.71 18.35
N LYS A 249 2.99 -9.82 18.83
CA LYS A 249 3.87 -10.95 18.52
C LYS A 249 3.32 -12.28 19.03
N LYS A 250 2.71 -12.30 20.22
CA LYS A 250 2.08 -13.49 20.79
C LYS A 250 0.95 -14.04 19.92
N TYR A 251 0.11 -13.17 19.35
CA TYR A 251 -1.02 -13.59 18.52
C TYR A 251 -0.66 -13.87 17.07
N PHE A 252 0.30 -13.14 16.49
CA PHE A 252 0.60 -13.20 15.07
C PHE A 252 1.98 -13.80 14.72
N GLY A 253 2.83 -14.01 15.72
CA GLY A 253 4.10 -14.72 15.58
C GLY A 253 4.98 -14.14 14.46
N SER A 254 5.34 -15.01 13.51
CA SER A 254 6.20 -14.66 12.37
C SER A 254 5.59 -13.67 11.37
N LYS A 255 4.29 -13.38 11.48
CA LYS A 255 3.63 -12.37 10.63
C LYS A 255 3.89 -10.94 11.10
N VAL A 256 4.49 -10.71 12.26
CA VAL A 256 4.90 -9.37 12.68
C VAL A 256 6.25 -9.06 12.06
N PHE A 257 6.29 -8.05 11.19
CA PHE A 257 7.54 -7.60 10.60
C PHE A 257 8.50 -7.12 11.69
N ARG A 258 9.77 -7.50 11.55
CA ARG A 258 10.83 -6.99 12.43
C ARG A 258 11.07 -5.52 12.10
N THR A 259 10.83 -4.66 13.04
CA THR A 259 11.02 -3.21 12.92
C THR A 259 12.08 -2.72 13.90
#